data_18f3f14fc391431244468509b46e1faf
#
_entry.id   18f3f14fc391431244468509b46e1faf
#
_cell.length_a   1.000
_cell.length_b   1.000
_cell.length_c   1.000
_cell.angle_alpha   90.00
_cell.angle_beta   90.00
_cell.angle_gamma   90.00
#
_symmetry.space_group_name_H-M   'P 1'
#
loop_
_entity.id
_entity.type
_entity.pdbx_description
1 polymer ?
#
loop_
_entity_poly.entity_id
_entity_poly.type
_entity_poly.pdbx_seq_one_letter_code
_entity_poly.pdbx_strand_id
1 'polypeptide(L)'
;MGSKNRIAKHLLPIMLENRNGRTWVEPFVGGANMIDKVDGKRIGADFNEYVISLFTGIQNGFIPPSEVNEEEYKQARLNRVVTPLISFIGFGCSYSGKWFGGYARGNTNKGQPRNYCLESKKNILKQSENLKGVEFIHSSYQNLQIPSNSLIYCDPPYEGTTKYKDGFSHAEFWEW
;
A
#
# COMPACT_ATOMS: atom_id res chain seq x y z
N MET A 1 -5.30 7.14 -1.60
CA MET A 1 -5.69 6.02 -0.70
C MET A 1 -5.76 6.54 0.73
N GLY A 2 -6.81 6.18 1.48
CA GLY A 2 -7.00 6.62 2.87
C GLY A 2 -5.97 5.98 3.79
N SER A 3 -4.91 6.71 4.15
CA SER A 3 -3.91 6.18 5.06
C SER A 3 -4.46 6.04 6.48
N LYS A 4 -4.41 4.82 7.03
CA LYS A 4 -4.79 4.52 8.43
C LYS A 4 -3.70 4.91 9.44
N ASN A 5 -2.59 5.49 8.99
CA ASN A 5 -1.42 5.79 9.83
C ASN A 5 -1.76 6.63 11.07
N ARG A 6 -2.70 7.60 10.94
CA ARG A 6 -3.10 8.47 12.06
C ARG A 6 -3.91 7.76 13.14
N ILE A 7 -4.72 6.78 12.74
CA ILE A 7 -5.61 6.05 13.66
C ILE A 7 -5.01 4.74 14.16
N ALA A 8 -3.97 4.23 13.49
CA ALA A 8 -3.30 2.97 13.83
C ALA A 8 -2.89 2.90 15.32
N LYS A 9 -2.34 4.01 15.86
CA LYS A 9 -1.92 4.10 17.26
C LYS A 9 -3.08 3.92 18.28
N HIS A 10 -4.32 4.12 17.84
CA HIS A 10 -5.51 3.95 18.70
C HIS A 10 -6.19 2.60 18.47
N LEU A 11 -6.17 2.10 17.23
CA LEU A 11 -6.82 0.84 16.88
C LEU A 11 -5.97 -0.38 17.25
N LEU A 12 -4.67 -0.35 16.95
CA LEU A 12 -3.80 -1.51 17.14
C LEU A 12 -3.74 -2.03 18.59
N PRO A 13 -3.66 -1.18 19.65
CA PRO A 13 -3.67 -1.69 21.02
C PRO A 13 -4.91 -2.54 21.32
N ILE A 14 -6.09 -2.10 20.86
CA ILE A 14 -7.36 -2.82 21.05
C ILE A 14 -7.36 -4.13 20.24
N MET A 15 -6.95 -4.06 18.99
CA MET A 15 -6.98 -5.21 18.08
C MET A 15 -5.95 -6.29 18.46
N LEU A 16 -4.83 -5.89 19.04
CA LEU A 16 -3.73 -6.78 19.40
C LEU A 16 -3.83 -7.33 20.84
N GLU A 17 -4.74 -6.82 21.68
CA GLU A 17 -4.90 -7.19 23.10
C GLU A 17 -4.92 -8.71 23.30
N ASN A 18 -5.65 -9.44 22.47
CA ASN A 18 -5.80 -10.89 22.54
C ASN A 18 -5.18 -11.61 21.33
N ARG A 19 -4.17 -11.04 20.70
CA ARG A 19 -3.56 -11.64 19.51
C ARG A 19 -2.87 -12.98 19.79
N ASN A 20 -2.22 -13.13 20.94
CA ASN A 20 -1.63 -14.39 21.42
C ASN A 20 -0.74 -15.09 20.37
N GLY A 21 0.08 -14.34 19.64
CA GLY A 21 0.98 -14.88 18.62
C GLY A 21 0.32 -15.30 17.30
N ARG A 22 -0.99 -15.12 17.14
CA ARG A 22 -1.70 -15.40 15.89
C ARG A 22 -1.11 -14.63 14.72
N THR A 23 -1.12 -15.21 13.51
CA THR A 23 -0.73 -14.51 12.28
C THR A 23 -1.66 -13.33 12.05
N TRP A 24 -1.07 -12.15 11.80
CA TRP A 24 -1.81 -10.97 11.36
C TRP A 24 -1.98 -11.02 9.84
N VAL A 25 -3.21 -10.86 9.35
CA VAL A 25 -3.51 -10.91 7.92
C VAL A 25 -4.27 -9.66 7.49
N GLU A 26 -3.80 -8.99 6.45
CA GLU A 26 -4.48 -7.87 5.77
C GLU A 26 -4.81 -8.26 4.33
N PRO A 27 -6.06 -8.66 4.01
CA PRO A 27 -6.48 -8.96 2.64
C PRO A 27 -6.55 -7.73 1.71
N PHE A 28 -6.50 -6.53 2.28
CA PHE A 28 -6.53 -5.23 1.61
C PHE A 28 -5.39 -4.37 2.14
N VAL A 29 -4.14 -4.80 1.90
CA VAL A 29 -2.97 -4.17 2.55
C VAL A 29 -2.72 -2.74 2.11
N GLY A 30 -3.09 -2.37 0.88
CA GLY A 30 -2.99 -1.02 0.36
C GLY A 30 -1.61 -0.39 0.58
N GLY A 31 -1.55 0.67 1.38
CA GLY A 31 -0.30 1.35 1.73
C GLY A 31 0.48 0.74 2.90
N ALA A 32 0.11 -0.45 3.38
CA ALA A 32 0.73 -1.18 4.49
C ALA A 32 0.85 -0.39 5.81
N ASN A 33 -0.09 0.53 6.07
CA ASN A 33 0.01 1.47 7.19
C ASN A 33 -0.47 0.89 8.54
N MET A 34 -0.97 -0.33 8.56
CA MET A 34 -1.31 -1.07 9.79
C MET A 34 -0.29 -2.16 10.03
N ILE A 35 -0.06 -3.02 9.04
CA ILE A 35 0.84 -4.18 9.10
C ILE A 35 2.29 -3.80 9.43
N ASP A 36 2.75 -2.60 9.06
CA ASP A 36 4.09 -2.08 9.37
C ASP A 36 4.30 -1.77 10.87
N LYS A 37 3.25 -1.84 11.68
CA LYS A 37 3.27 -1.58 13.13
C LYS A 37 2.94 -2.81 13.96
N VAL A 38 2.81 -3.96 13.31
CA VAL A 38 2.49 -5.22 13.96
C VAL A 38 3.71 -6.12 13.92
N ASP A 39 4.05 -6.74 15.04
CA ASP A 39 5.19 -7.66 15.14
C ASP A 39 4.80 -9.11 14.77
N GLY A 40 5.81 -9.98 14.64
CA GLY A 40 5.65 -11.42 14.42
C GLY A 40 5.19 -11.79 13.01
N LYS A 41 4.46 -12.91 12.86
CA LYS A 41 4.01 -13.39 11.54
C LYS A 41 2.93 -12.49 10.95
N ARG A 42 3.13 -12.07 9.70
CA ARG A 42 2.25 -11.13 9.00
C ARG A 42 2.13 -11.48 7.53
N ILE A 43 0.90 -11.42 7.04
CA ILE A 43 0.57 -11.58 5.61
C ILE A 43 -0.18 -10.34 5.15
N GLY A 44 0.32 -9.67 4.13
CA GLY A 44 -0.33 -8.55 3.47
C GLY A 44 -0.71 -8.92 2.05
N ALA A 45 -1.98 -8.94 1.73
CA ALA A 45 -2.47 -9.22 0.38
C ALA A 45 -3.18 -8.01 -0.23
N ASP A 46 -3.16 -7.92 -1.54
CA ASP A 46 -3.91 -6.93 -2.29
C ASP A 46 -4.24 -7.47 -3.67
N PHE A 47 -5.42 -7.13 -4.18
CA PHE A 47 -5.82 -7.44 -5.54
C PHE A 47 -5.05 -6.61 -6.57
N ASN A 48 -4.53 -5.45 -6.16
CA ASN A 48 -3.71 -4.60 -7.01
C ASN A 48 -2.26 -5.09 -7.04
N GLU A 49 -1.88 -5.74 -8.14
CA GLU A 49 -0.55 -6.30 -8.37
C GLU A 49 0.58 -5.27 -8.23
N TYR A 50 0.32 -3.99 -8.56
CA TYR A 50 1.33 -2.93 -8.43
C TYR A 50 1.64 -2.60 -6.96
N VAL A 51 0.69 -2.74 -6.05
CA VAL A 51 0.92 -2.61 -4.60
C VAL A 51 1.90 -3.69 -4.15
N ILE A 52 1.63 -4.92 -4.52
CA ILE A 52 2.46 -6.07 -4.14
C ILE A 52 3.84 -5.99 -4.80
N SER A 53 3.90 -5.67 -6.09
CA SER A 53 5.16 -5.48 -6.81
C SER A 53 6.06 -4.44 -6.14
N LEU A 54 5.49 -3.33 -5.65
CA LEU A 54 6.25 -2.29 -4.96
C LEU A 54 6.88 -2.82 -3.67
N PHE A 55 6.07 -3.41 -2.77
CA PHE A 55 6.58 -3.87 -1.48
C PHE A 55 7.54 -5.05 -1.60
N THR A 56 7.23 -6.02 -2.45
CA THR A 56 8.14 -7.13 -2.75
C THR A 56 9.45 -6.64 -3.36
N GLY A 57 9.37 -5.67 -4.28
CA GLY A 57 10.56 -5.06 -4.87
C GLY A 57 11.44 -4.38 -3.80
N ILE A 58 10.85 -3.60 -2.91
CA ILE A 58 11.57 -2.96 -1.80
C ILE A 58 12.25 -4.00 -0.89
N GLN A 59 11.54 -5.07 -0.54
CA GLN A 59 12.11 -6.17 0.27
C GLN A 59 13.29 -6.85 -0.45
N ASN A 60 13.25 -6.93 -1.78
CA ASN A 60 14.30 -7.50 -2.63
C ASN A 60 15.38 -6.48 -3.03
N GLY A 61 15.45 -5.33 -2.36
CA GLY A 61 16.53 -4.35 -2.54
C GLY A 61 16.28 -3.32 -3.64
N PHE A 62 15.07 -3.20 -4.20
CA PHE A 62 14.75 -2.11 -5.11
C PHE A 62 14.85 -0.77 -4.38
N ILE A 63 15.64 0.13 -4.93
CA ILE A 63 15.81 1.50 -4.43
C ILE A 63 15.08 2.45 -5.40
N PRO A 64 13.99 3.10 -4.95
CA PRO A 64 13.27 4.05 -5.78
C PRO A 64 14.15 5.22 -6.23
N PRO A 65 13.91 5.79 -7.42
CA PRO A 65 14.60 7.01 -7.87
C PRO A 65 14.32 8.19 -6.93
N SER A 66 15.24 9.14 -6.89
CA SER A 66 15.07 10.38 -6.11
C SER A 66 14.33 11.45 -6.89
N GLU A 67 14.23 11.29 -8.19
CA GLU A 67 13.62 12.22 -9.11
C GLU A 67 12.96 11.46 -10.26
N VAL A 68 11.80 11.90 -10.67
CA VAL A 68 11.06 11.46 -11.85
C VAL A 68 10.43 12.72 -12.45
N ASN A 69 10.75 13.02 -13.69
CA ASN A 69 10.15 14.16 -14.37
C ASN A 69 8.76 13.81 -14.94
N GLU A 70 8.06 14.83 -15.44
CA GLU A 70 6.70 14.64 -15.92
C GLU A 70 6.62 13.77 -17.18
N GLU A 71 7.62 13.81 -18.03
CA GLU A 71 7.66 12.98 -19.24
C GLU A 71 7.87 11.51 -18.89
N GLU A 72 8.81 11.21 -17.99
CA GLU A 72 9.01 9.86 -17.44
C GLU A 72 7.74 9.33 -16.78
N TYR A 73 7.02 10.18 -16.03
CA TYR A 73 5.74 9.81 -15.43
C TYR A 73 4.68 9.47 -16.49
N LYS A 74 4.59 10.26 -17.57
CA LYS A 74 3.66 9.99 -18.69
C LYS A 74 4.00 8.69 -19.39
N GLN A 75 5.29 8.41 -19.65
CA GLN A 75 5.74 7.17 -20.27
C GLN A 75 5.43 5.97 -19.36
N ALA A 76 5.70 6.07 -18.06
CA ALA A 76 5.35 5.03 -17.10
C ALA A 76 3.83 4.75 -17.07
N ARG A 77 3.02 5.80 -17.16
CA ARG A 77 1.55 5.69 -17.23
C ARG A 77 1.06 5.00 -18.49
N LEU A 78 1.74 5.17 -19.62
CA LEU A 78 1.39 4.52 -20.89
C LEU A 78 1.79 3.04 -20.89
N ASN A 79 2.99 2.73 -20.44
CA ASN A 79 3.56 1.38 -20.52
C ASN A 79 2.99 0.41 -19.49
N ARG A 80 2.69 0.84 -18.28
CA ARG A 80 2.05 0.08 -17.18
C ARG A 80 2.53 -1.36 -16.99
N VAL A 81 3.80 -1.62 -17.26
CA VAL A 81 4.39 -2.94 -16.95
C VAL A 81 4.48 -3.10 -15.44
N VAL A 82 4.11 -4.27 -14.93
CA VAL A 82 4.17 -4.53 -13.49
C VAL A 82 5.62 -4.69 -13.05
N THR A 83 6.17 -3.60 -12.53
CA THR A 83 7.51 -3.56 -11.96
C THR A 83 7.51 -2.67 -10.72
N PRO A 84 8.46 -2.85 -9.79
CA PRO A 84 8.59 -1.97 -8.63
C PRO A 84 8.78 -0.50 -9.00
N LEU A 85 9.47 -0.22 -10.13
CA LEU A 85 9.67 1.14 -10.62
C LEU A 85 8.37 1.78 -11.08
N ILE A 86 7.60 1.11 -11.94
CA ILE A 86 6.32 1.62 -12.44
C ILE A 86 5.32 1.77 -11.28
N SER A 87 5.32 0.83 -10.35
CA SER A 87 4.51 0.89 -9.14
C SER A 87 4.86 2.10 -8.28
N PHE A 88 6.14 2.34 -8.06
CA PHE A 88 6.60 3.52 -7.33
C PHE A 88 6.23 4.83 -8.02
N ILE A 89 6.44 4.93 -9.34
CA ILE A 89 6.07 6.13 -10.13
C ILE A 89 4.55 6.36 -10.05
N GLY A 90 3.77 5.28 -10.26
CA GLY A 90 2.31 5.35 -10.29
C GLY A 90 1.67 5.81 -8.99
N PHE A 91 2.23 5.43 -7.84
CA PHE A 91 1.75 5.86 -6.53
C PHE A 91 2.55 7.04 -5.96
N GLY A 92 3.87 6.92 -5.92
CA GLY A 92 4.76 7.83 -5.21
C GLY A 92 4.91 9.20 -5.86
N CYS A 93 4.84 9.28 -7.19
CA CYS A 93 4.93 10.53 -7.94
C CYS A 93 3.57 11.10 -8.32
N SER A 94 2.47 10.50 -7.84
CA SER A 94 1.10 10.93 -8.13
C SER A 94 0.50 11.80 -7.04
N TYR A 95 -0.37 12.72 -7.44
CA TYR A 95 -1.13 13.54 -6.52
C TYR A 95 -1.92 12.68 -5.53
N SER A 96 -1.72 12.95 -4.23
CA SER A 96 -2.40 12.23 -3.13
C SER A 96 -2.18 10.72 -3.12
N GLY A 97 -1.14 10.20 -3.78
CA GLY A 97 -0.85 8.76 -3.85
C GLY A 97 -1.90 7.95 -4.62
N LYS A 98 -2.74 8.58 -5.44
CA LYS A 98 -3.67 7.87 -6.32
C LYS A 98 -2.93 7.27 -7.51
N TRP A 99 -3.21 6.02 -7.83
CA TRP A 99 -2.63 5.32 -8.97
C TRP A 99 -2.74 6.13 -10.26
N PHE A 100 -1.62 6.64 -10.76
CA PHE A 100 -1.53 7.55 -11.89
C PHE A 100 -2.59 8.66 -11.91
N GLY A 101 -2.90 9.21 -10.73
CA GLY A 101 -3.92 10.24 -10.52
C GLY A 101 -3.52 11.66 -10.94
N GLY A 102 -2.41 11.80 -11.64
CA GLY A 102 -1.80 13.05 -12.09
C GLY A 102 -0.43 13.27 -11.42
N TYR A 103 0.52 13.78 -12.19
CA TYR A 103 1.87 14.09 -11.70
C TYR A 103 1.80 15.12 -10.56
N ALA A 104 2.40 14.77 -9.42
CA ALA A 104 2.32 15.59 -8.21
C ALA A 104 3.20 16.84 -8.33
N ARG A 105 2.58 18.01 -8.17
CA ARG A 105 3.24 19.32 -8.16
C ARG A 105 2.80 20.12 -6.94
N GLY A 106 3.65 20.97 -6.46
CA GLY A 106 3.35 21.90 -5.36
C GLY A 106 4.60 22.58 -4.83
N ASN A 107 4.40 23.49 -3.90
CA ASN A 107 5.48 24.22 -3.26
C ASN A 107 5.51 23.94 -1.76
N THR A 108 6.69 24.12 -1.16
CA THR A 108 6.87 24.16 0.29
C THR A 108 6.26 25.45 0.86
N ASN A 109 6.10 25.54 2.17
CA ASN A 109 5.67 26.76 2.86
C ASN A 109 6.62 27.97 2.59
N LYS A 110 7.84 27.70 2.09
CA LYS A 110 8.83 28.73 1.71
C LYS A 110 8.79 29.05 0.21
N GLY A 111 7.77 28.59 -0.53
CA GLY A 111 7.62 28.84 -1.97
C GLY A 111 8.54 28.04 -2.89
N GLN A 112 9.37 27.14 -2.35
CA GLN A 112 10.25 26.29 -3.15
C GLN A 112 9.51 25.10 -3.74
N PRO A 113 9.80 24.65 -4.96
CA PRO A 113 9.22 23.43 -5.52
C PRO A 113 9.42 22.21 -4.62
N ARG A 114 8.38 21.42 -4.42
CA ARG A 114 8.46 20.16 -3.68
C ARG A 114 8.85 19.03 -4.62
N ASN A 115 9.80 18.21 -4.16
CA ASN A 115 10.13 16.96 -4.83
C ASN A 115 9.33 15.80 -4.17
N TYR A 116 8.12 15.55 -4.67
CA TYR A 116 7.24 14.48 -4.17
C TYR A 116 7.83 13.10 -4.38
N CYS A 117 8.62 12.88 -5.44
CA CYS A 117 9.33 11.64 -5.69
C CYS A 117 10.31 11.34 -4.54
N LEU A 118 11.17 12.30 -4.19
CA LEU A 118 12.12 12.17 -3.09
C LEU A 118 11.43 11.97 -1.74
N GLU A 119 10.33 12.69 -1.48
CA GLU A 119 9.55 12.52 -0.25
C GLU A 119 8.96 11.11 -0.16
N SER A 120 8.37 10.62 -1.24
CA SER A 120 7.80 9.27 -1.33
C SER A 120 8.88 8.19 -1.17
N LYS A 121 10.05 8.37 -1.79
CA LYS A 121 11.22 7.50 -1.61
C LYS A 121 11.62 7.41 -0.13
N LYS A 122 11.80 8.56 0.52
CA LYS A 122 12.18 8.60 1.95
C LYS A 122 11.16 7.90 2.82
N ASN A 123 9.86 8.11 2.54
CA ASN A 123 8.77 7.51 3.31
C ASN A 123 8.74 5.99 3.16
N ILE A 124 8.84 5.47 1.93
CA ILE A 124 8.77 4.03 1.71
C ILE A 124 10.03 3.31 2.23
N LEU A 125 11.22 3.91 2.09
CA LEU A 125 12.45 3.33 2.64
C LEU A 125 12.44 3.33 4.17
N LYS A 126 11.87 4.36 4.81
CA LYS A 126 11.67 4.36 6.25
C LYS A 126 10.66 3.28 6.68
N GLN A 127 9.57 3.11 5.95
CA GLN A 127 8.55 2.10 6.22
C GLN A 127 9.10 0.69 6.02
N SER A 128 9.98 0.48 5.03
CA SER A 128 10.50 -0.83 4.66
C SER A 128 11.19 -1.57 5.80
N GLU A 129 11.82 -0.86 6.73
CA GLU A 129 12.44 -1.46 7.91
C GLU A 129 11.42 -2.23 8.76
N ASN A 130 10.20 -1.70 8.86
CA ASN A 130 9.11 -2.32 9.61
C ASN A 130 8.37 -3.40 8.79
N LEU A 131 8.61 -3.48 7.49
CA LEU A 131 7.98 -4.47 6.60
C LEU A 131 8.84 -5.74 6.42
N LYS A 132 10.01 -5.81 7.05
CA LYS A 132 10.85 -7.01 7.03
C LYS A 132 10.08 -8.20 7.60
N GLY A 133 10.10 -9.33 6.87
CA GLY A 133 9.39 -10.56 7.26
C GLY A 133 7.87 -10.53 7.07
N VAL A 134 7.30 -9.50 6.45
CA VAL A 134 5.92 -9.53 5.95
C VAL A 134 5.90 -10.36 4.66
N GLU A 135 4.99 -11.31 4.57
CA GLU A 135 4.70 -12.02 3.33
C GLU A 135 3.69 -11.21 2.53
N PHE A 136 4.09 -10.74 1.33
CA PHE A 136 3.22 -10.01 0.42
C PHE A 136 2.70 -10.91 -0.69
N ILE A 137 1.37 -10.97 -0.86
CA ILE A 137 0.69 -11.89 -1.78
C ILE A 137 -0.24 -11.10 -2.71
N HIS A 138 -0.07 -11.26 -4.02
CA HIS A 138 -1.05 -10.79 -4.99
C HIS A 138 -2.23 -11.76 -5.02
N SER A 139 -3.36 -11.36 -4.43
CA SER A 139 -4.57 -12.18 -4.35
C SER A 139 -5.80 -11.32 -4.13
N SER A 140 -6.96 -11.79 -4.58
CA SER A 140 -8.23 -11.31 -4.05
C SER A 140 -8.43 -11.83 -2.63
N TYR A 141 -9.28 -11.16 -1.85
CA TYR A 141 -9.61 -11.62 -0.50
C TYR A 141 -10.27 -13.01 -0.50
N GLN A 142 -11.09 -13.31 -1.54
CA GLN A 142 -11.76 -14.61 -1.67
C GLN A 142 -10.80 -15.78 -1.88
N ASN A 143 -9.71 -15.53 -2.61
CA ASN A 143 -8.72 -16.56 -3.00
C ASN A 143 -7.52 -16.64 -2.05
N LEU A 144 -7.42 -15.68 -1.11
CA LEU A 144 -6.30 -15.65 -0.17
C LEU A 144 -6.36 -16.84 0.78
N GLN A 145 -5.28 -17.63 0.79
CA GLN A 145 -5.13 -18.73 1.74
C GLN A 145 -4.76 -18.16 3.12
N ILE A 146 -5.71 -18.12 4.02
CA ILE A 146 -5.54 -17.58 5.37
C ILE A 146 -5.23 -18.73 6.31
N PRO A 147 -4.08 -18.70 7.06
CA PRO A 147 -3.78 -19.72 8.05
C PRO A 147 -4.88 -19.79 9.12
N SER A 148 -5.17 -21.02 9.58
CA SER A 148 -6.09 -21.21 10.69
C SER A 148 -5.65 -20.41 11.92
N ASN A 149 -6.61 -19.91 12.69
CA ASN A 149 -6.36 -19.13 13.90
C ASN A 149 -5.56 -17.82 13.62
N SER A 150 -5.83 -17.15 12.49
CA SER A 150 -5.28 -15.83 12.19
C SER A 150 -6.13 -14.70 12.81
N LEU A 151 -5.55 -13.53 12.97
CA LEU A 151 -6.26 -12.29 13.23
C LEU A 151 -6.30 -11.47 11.94
N ILE A 152 -7.49 -11.25 11.42
CA ILE A 152 -7.69 -10.63 10.11
C ILE A 152 -8.12 -9.16 10.31
N TYR A 153 -7.40 -8.24 9.67
CA TYR A 153 -7.78 -6.84 9.58
C TYR A 153 -8.25 -6.51 8.16
N CYS A 154 -9.52 -6.16 8.02
CA CYS A 154 -10.12 -5.80 6.75
C CYS A 154 -10.34 -4.29 6.64
N ASP A 155 -9.83 -3.67 5.57
CA ASP A 155 -10.06 -2.29 5.18
C ASP A 155 -10.47 -2.24 3.69
N PRO A 156 -11.65 -2.81 3.35
CA PRO A 156 -12.10 -2.89 1.97
C PRO A 156 -12.42 -1.50 1.40
N PRO A 157 -12.59 -1.37 0.08
CA PRO A 157 -13.11 -0.16 -0.54
C PRO A 157 -14.42 0.28 0.12
N TYR A 158 -14.54 1.59 0.43
CA TYR A 158 -15.77 2.09 1.05
C TYR A 158 -16.90 2.22 0.03
N GLU A 159 -18.11 1.86 0.46
CA GLU A 159 -19.32 2.06 -0.31
C GLU A 159 -19.52 3.55 -0.62
N GLY A 160 -19.96 3.86 -1.85
CA GLY A 160 -20.19 5.24 -2.30
C GLY A 160 -18.94 6.06 -2.62
N THR A 161 -17.71 5.52 -2.43
CA THR A 161 -16.49 6.18 -2.87
C THR A 161 -16.20 5.92 -4.36
N THR A 162 -15.30 6.72 -4.96
CA THR A 162 -14.94 6.63 -6.38
C THR A 162 -14.77 5.17 -6.80
N LYS A 163 -15.59 4.71 -7.74
CA LYS A 163 -15.65 3.32 -8.22
C LYS A 163 -14.25 2.75 -8.38
N TYR A 164 -13.91 1.76 -7.57
CA TYR A 164 -12.83 0.85 -7.92
C TYR A 164 -13.22 0.24 -9.26
N LYS A 165 -12.34 0.33 -10.25
CA LYS A 165 -12.60 -0.14 -11.62
C LYS A 165 -12.89 -1.62 -11.70
N ASP A 166 -12.62 -2.34 -10.62
CA ASP A 166 -12.61 -3.79 -10.53
C ASP A 166 -13.87 -4.39 -9.88
N GLY A 167 -14.93 -3.58 -9.69
CA GLY A 167 -16.25 -4.10 -9.34
C GLY A 167 -16.34 -4.77 -7.97
N PHE A 168 -15.75 -4.19 -6.89
CA PHE A 168 -15.85 -4.75 -5.55
C PHE A 168 -17.31 -4.92 -5.11
N SER A 169 -17.70 -6.14 -4.75
CA SER A 169 -19.03 -6.47 -4.23
C SER A 169 -19.04 -6.44 -2.71
N HIS A 170 -19.72 -5.47 -2.12
CA HIS A 170 -19.89 -5.41 -0.67
C HIS A 170 -20.72 -6.56 -0.13
N ALA A 171 -21.73 -7.01 -0.90
CA ALA A 171 -22.57 -8.14 -0.51
C ALA A 171 -21.73 -9.43 -0.37
N GLU A 172 -20.95 -9.76 -1.39
CA GLU A 172 -20.03 -10.92 -1.34
C GLU A 172 -18.98 -10.81 -0.23
N PHE A 173 -18.50 -9.59 0.05
CA PHE A 173 -17.53 -9.38 1.13
C PHE A 173 -18.16 -9.64 2.51
N TRP A 174 -19.43 -9.29 2.72
CA TRP A 174 -20.10 -9.54 4.00
C TRP A 174 -20.52 -11.01 4.19
N GLU A 175 -20.60 -11.77 3.09
CA GLU A 175 -20.84 -13.22 3.14
C GLU A 175 -19.54 -14.02 3.37
N TRP A 176 -18.41 -13.47 2.96
CA TRP A 176 -17.07 -14.06 3.14
C TRP A 176 -16.63 -14.03 4.61
#